data_4610a9f8f0cb0a34cff71d77b7c76b78
#
_entry.id   4610a9f8f0cb0a34cff71d77b7c76b78
#
_cell.length_a   1.000
_cell.length_b   1.000
_cell.length_c   1.000
_cell.angle_alpha   90.00
_cell.angle_beta   90.00
_cell.angle_gamma   90.00
#
_symmetry.space_group_name_H-M   'P 1'
#
loop_
_entity.id
_entity.type
_entity.pdbx_description
1 polymer ?
#
loop_
_entity_poly.entity_id
_entity_poly.type
_entity_poly.pdbx_seq_one_letter_code
_entity_poly.pdbx_strand_id
1 'polypeptide(L)'
;WTKDGDKIGGVPTKIFYADDQSKPDVGLKEVDKFLKQDKVQIVAGIIWSHVMMTIQKPIFEAKAMILSTNAGPSPLAGELCNPLFTSSSFMNDGNAESTGVMATKDNIKTVVAMAPNYQAGKDNVAGFIRTYKGGKVVEQILFKVGESDFQADIAKVRALKPQALYIFAPGSMGVAFMKQWATSGLNKEVKLYSIYTIDGVTLPAIGEAGIGATEAGHWNPDLDNAKNKRFIKDYIAKFGHMPSYFAVQSYDAPELIAKAMKAVGGKTDDMAAVAKAIRKGTMDSPRGTIKYNVNGMVQQPYWRLNVVKGPDGKPVIKGADKIMDHKDAYWEKCPANMRI
;
A
#
# COMPACT_ATOMS: atom_id res chain seq x y z
N TRP A 1 2.57 19.97 10.80
CA TRP A 1 3.95 20.43 10.85
C TRP A 1 4.02 21.96 10.76
N THR A 2 3.65 22.59 9.66
CA THR A 2 3.68 24.07 9.53
C THR A 2 2.81 24.81 10.56
N LYS A 3 1.66 24.24 10.95
CA LYS A 3 0.79 24.78 11.99
C LYS A 3 1.41 24.76 13.38
N ASP A 4 2.37 23.88 13.60
CA ASP A 4 3.07 23.69 14.88
C ASP A 4 4.45 24.40 14.91
N GLY A 5 4.67 25.39 14.02
CA GLY A 5 5.92 26.16 13.95
C GLY A 5 7.12 25.30 13.59
N ASP A 6 6.97 24.48 12.53
CA ASP A 6 8.01 23.57 12.03
C ASP A 6 8.51 22.56 13.06
N LYS A 7 7.58 22.05 13.89
CA LYS A 7 7.85 21.01 14.89
C LYS A 7 7.00 19.79 14.65
N ILE A 8 7.57 18.61 14.93
CA ILE A 8 6.83 17.34 15.00
C ILE A 8 6.98 16.79 16.41
N GLY A 9 5.86 16.65 17.13
CA GLY A 9 5.87 16.19 18.53
C GLY A 9 6.64 17.13 19.48
N GLY A 10 6.73 18.41 19.15
CA GLY A 10 7.49 19.42 19.92
C GLY A 10 8.97 19.56 19.51
N VAL A 11 9.47 18.69 18.64
CA VAL A 11 10.86 18.70 18.16
C VAL A 11 10.98 19.57 16.90
N PRO A 12 11.87 20.56 16.85
CA PRO A 12 12.15 21.32 15.62
C PRO A 12 12.54 20.36 14.49
N THR A 13 11.89 20.50 13.33
CA THR A 13 11.99 19.52 12.25
C THR A 13 12.21 20.22 10.92
N LYS A 14 13.23 19.80 10.18
CA LYS A 14 13.47 20.21 8.80
C LYS A 14 13.12 19.06 7.86
N ILE A 15 12.36 19.35 6.80
CA ILE A 15 11.98 18.36 5.81
C ILE A 15 12.74 18.63 4.52
N PHE A 16 13.36 17.59 3.97
CA PHE A 16 14.03 17.58 2.68
C PHE A 16 13.21 16.74 1.71
N TYR A 17 13.18 17.13 0.45
CA TYR A 17 12.42 16.46 -0.60
C TYR A 17 13.34 16.02 -1.72
N ALA A 18 13.09 14.84 -2.26
CA ALA A 18 13.72 14.33 -3.47
C ALA A 18 12.72 13.49 -4.27
N ASP A 19 12.97 13.36 -5.57
CA ASP A 19 12.21 12.48 -6.47
C ASP A 19 13.12 11.33 -6.93
N ASP A 20 12.76 10.11 -6.57
CA ASP A 20 13.48 8.90 -6.99
C ASP A 20 13.20 8.51 -8.45
N GLN A 21 12.28 9.20 -9.13
CA GLN A 21 11.85 8.94 -10.50
C GLN A 21 11.49 7.46 -10.77
N SER A 22 11.08 6.76 -9.72
CA SER A 22 10.84 5.31 -9.75
C SER A 22 12.07 4.47 -10.14
N LYS A 23 13.28 5.02 -9.97
CA LYS A 23 14.56 4.41 -10.35
C LYS A 23 15.42 4.14 -9.11
N PRO A 24 15.88 2.89 -8.91
CA PRO A 24 16.70 2.53 -7.76
C PRO A 24 18.03 3.30 -7.64
N ASP A 25 18.70 3.55 -8.76
CA ASP A 25 19.95 4.30 -8.82
C ASP A 25 19.79 5.78 -8.45
N VAL A 26 18.69 6.40 -8.90
CA VAL A 26 18.34 7.78 -8.51
C VAL A 26 18.01 7.82 -7.03
N GLY A 27 17.16 6.90 -6.55
CA GLY A 27 16.80 6.81 -5.12
C GLY A 27 18.04 6.63 -4.23
N LEU A 28 19.01 5.79 -4.66
CA LEU A 28 20.25 5.59 -3.92
C LEU A 28 21.09 6.87 -3.84
N LYS A 29 21.20 7.61 -4.94
CA LYS A 29 21.92 8.89 -4.98
C LYS A 29 21.28 9.94 -4.05
N GLU A 30 19.95 10.06 -4.05
CA GLU A 30 19.26 11.01 -3.19
C GLU A 30 19.37 10.64 -1.71
N VAL A 31 19.31 9.35 -1.39
CA VAL A 31 19.54 8.86 -0.02
C VAL A 31 20.96 9.13 0.43
N ASP A 32 21.96 8.93 -0.42
CA ASP A 32 23.37 9.24 -0.10
C ASP A 32 23.53 10.72 0.27
N LYS A 33 22.88 11.62 -0.47
CA LYS A 33 22.84 13.06 -0.15
C LYS A 33 22.16 13.31 1.20
N PHE A 34 20.98 12.74 1.43
CA PHE A 34 20.24 12.87 2.67
C PHE A 34 21.07 12.44 3.89
N LEU A 35 21.77 11.33 3.78
CA LEU A 35 22.57 10.79 4.89
C LEU A 35 23.87 11.57 5.12
N LYS A 36 24.62 11.87 4.05
CA LYS A 36 25.97 12.48 4.16
C LYS A 36 25.95 13.98 4.30
N GLN A 37 25.07 14.68 3.59
CA GLN A 37 25.03 16.14 3.56
C GLN A 37 23.97 16.70 4.53
N ASP A 38 22.74 16.20 4.41
CA ASP A 38 21.59 16.73 5.13
C ASP A 38 21.42 16.12 6.53
N LYS A 39 22.14 15.02 6.85
CA LYS A 39 22.09 14.30 8.13
C LYS A 39 20.67 13.88 8.53
N VAL A 40 19.88 13.43 7.55
CA VAL A 40 18.49 13.00 7.75
C VAL A 40 18.45 11.77 8.67
N GLN A 41 17.56 11.81 9.66
CA GLN A 41 17.39 10.76 10.65
C GLN A 41 16.21 9.83 10.34
N ILE A 42 15.20 10.32 9.60
CA ILE A 42 14.01 9.55 9.18
C ILE A 42 13.81 9.73 7.69
N VAL A 43 13.84 8.64 6.95
CA VAL A 43 13.50 8.61 5.52
C VAL A 43 12.08 8.07 5.37
N ALA A 44 11.23 8.78 4.62
CA ALA A 44 9.83 8.40 4.42
C ALA A 44 9.40 8.62 2.97
N GLY A 45 8.19 8.15 2.58
CA GLY A 45 7.59 8.48 1.28
C GLY A 45 7.99 7.58 0.12
N ILE A 46 8.66 6.47 0.34
CA ILE A 46 9.12 5.55 -0.72
C ILE A 46 7.90 4.79 -1.29
N ILE A 47 7.62 4.98 -2.59
CA ILE A 47 6.47 4.37 -3.26
C ILE A 47 6.81 2.97 -3.78
N TRP A 48 7.97 2.80 -4.41
CA TRP A 48 8.34 1.61 -5.16
C TRP A 48 9.17 0.62 -4.35
N SER A 49 8.73 -0.64 -4.28
CA SER A 49 9.42 -1.65 -3.49
C SER A 49 10.83 -1.99 -4.01
N HIS A 50 11.08 -1.89 -5.32
CA HIS A 50 12.43 -2.10 -5.86
C HIS A 50 13.39 -0.95 -5.50
N VAL A 51 12.89 0.29 -5.38
CA VAL A 51 13.66 1.41 -4.83
C VAL A 51 13.93 1.17 -3.35
N MET A 52 12.90 0.85 -2.55
CA MET A 52 13.04 0.52 -1.14
C MET A 52 14.10 -0.55 -0.88
N MET A 53 14.06 -1.64 -1.65
CA MET A 53 15.02 -2.74 -1.51
C MET A 53 16.46 -2.31 -1.79
N THR A 54 16.69 -1.30 -2.62
CA THR A 54 18.02 -0.77 -2.92
C THR A 54 18.52 0.18 -1.84
N ILE A 55 17.66 1.06 -1.31
CA ILE A 55 18.07 2.13 -0.39
C ILE A 55 18.07 1.74 1.08
N GLN A 56 17.40 0.66 1.47
CA GLN A 56 17.23 0.31 2.89
C GLN A 56 18.56 0.06 3.62
N LYS A 57 19.49 -0.63 2.97
CA LYS A 57 20.76 -1.00 3.59
C LYS A 57 21.60 0.21 4.01
N PRO A 58 21.95 1.17 3.13
CA PRO A 58 22.71 2.36 3.53
C PRO A 58 22.00 3.22 4.58
N ILE A 59 20.65 3.26 4.59
CA ILE A 59 19.89 3.98 5.63
C ILE A 59 20.12 3.33 6.99
N PHE A 60 20.01 2.01 7.10
CA PHE A 60 20.19 1.30 8.36
C PHE A 60 21.65 1.33 8.84
N GLU A 61 22.63 1.24 7.93
CA GLU A 61 24.06 1.38 8.23
C GLU A 61 24.38 2.77 8.80
N ALA A 62 23.71 3.82 8.33
CA ALA A 62 23.81 5.16 8.87
C ALA A 62 23.02 5.37 10.19
N LYS A 63 22.39 4.32 10.73
CA LYS A 63 21.51 4.35 11.90
C LYS A 63 20.31 5.29 11.77
N ALA A 64 19.93 5.64 10.54
CA ALA A 64 18.69 6.34 10.23
C ALA A 64 17.53 5.34 10.14
N MET A 65 16.31 5.84 10.39
CA MET A 65 15.09 5.05 10.38
C MET A 65 14.36 5.20 9.06
N ILE A 66 13.70 4.13 8.61
CA ILE A 66 12.69 4.17 7.55
C ILE A 66 11.29 4.12 8.17
N LEU A 67 10.48 5.15 7.91
CA LEU A 67 9.04 5.10 8.09
C LEU A 67 8.38 5.00 6.72
N SER A 68 8.15 3.79 6.25
CA SER A 68 7.54 3.59 4.93
C SER A 68 6.08 4.00 4.94
N THR A 69 5.74 4.95 4.08
CA THR A 69 4.36 5.39 3.87
C THR A 69 3.70 4.73 2.66
N ASN A 70 4.39 3.80 1.99
CA ASN A 70 3.80 2.98 0.93
C ASN A 70 4.48 1.62 0.81
N ALA A 71 5.73 1.53 0.31
CA ALA A 71 6.38 0.27 0.02
C ALA A 71 6.54 -0.63 1.27
N GLY A 72 5.98 -1.83 1.21
CA GLY A 72 6.08 -2.83 2.28
C GLY A 72 6.58 -4.17 1.75
N PRO A 73 7.81 -4.27 1.17
CA PRO A 73 8.30 -5.48 0.53
C PRO A 73 8.47 -6.62 1.53
N SER A 74 8.08 -7.83 1.14
CA SER A 74 8.10 -9.02 2.00
C SER A 74 9.48 -9.35 2.60
N PRO A 75 10.63 -9.12 1.94
CA PRO A 75 11.93 -9.33 2.59
C PRO A 75 12.14 -8.47 3.84
N LEU A 76 11.63 -7.24 3.88
CA LEU A 76 11.70 -6.38 5.09
C LEU A 76 10.71 -6.80 6.19
N ALA A 77 9.73 -7.62 5.87
CA ALA A 77 8.88 -8.28 6.85
C ALA A 77 9.51 -9.55 7.43
N GLY A 78 10.41 -10.18 6.68
CA GLY A 78 11.07 -11.45 6.95
C GLY A 78 12.58 -11.33 7.17
N GLU A 79 13.34 -11.94 6.32
CA GLU A 79 14.79 -12.17 6.47
C GLU A 79 15.63 -10.88 6.62
N LEU A 80 15.16 -9.79 6.03
CA LEU A 80 15.82 -8.48 6.08
C LEU A 80 15.14 -7.50 7.04
N CYS A 81 14.27 -7.99 7.93
CA CYS A 81 13.63 -7.12 8.91
C CYS A 81 14.68 -6.41 9.78
N ASN A 82 14.39 -5.17 10.16
CA ASN A 82 15.32 -4.34 10.88
C ASN A 82 14.57 -3.49 11.95
N PRO A 83 15.13 -3.31 13.15
CA PRO A 83 14.57 -2.44 14.19
C PRO A 83 14.30 -1.01 13.69
N LEU A 84 15.05 -0.53 12.73
CA LEU A 84 14.92 0.82 12.14
C LEU A 84 13.89 0.91 11.01
N PHE A 85 13.18 -0.18 10.68
CA PHE A 85 12.10 -0.17 9.69
C PHE A 85 10.73 -0.16 10.36
N THR A 86 9.84 0.73 9.95
CA THR A 86 8.42 0.72 10.33
C THR A 86 7.57 1.11 9.12
N SER A 87 6.49 0.38 8.88
CA SER A 87 5.52 0.69 7.82
C SER A 87 4.28 1.36 8.42
N SER A 88 3.93 2.57 7.99
CA SER A 88 2.63 3.17 8.29
C SER A 88 1.55 2.80 7.28
N SER A 89 1.91 2.06 6.24
CA SER A 89 1.04 1.73 5.10
C SER A 89 0.45 0.32 5.19
N PHE A 90 1.23 -0.66 4.77
CA PHE A 90 0.86 -2.07 4.65
C PHE A 90 2.11 -2.93 4.44
N MET A 91 1.93 -4.23 4.48
CA MET A 91 2.81 -5.18 3.81
C MET A 91 2.26 -5.47 2.41
N ASN A 92 3.11 -5.60 1.39
CA ASN A 92 2.67 -5.76 -0.01
C ASN A 92 1.61 -6.84 -0.19
N ASP A 93 1.78 -7.98 0.46
CA ASP A 93 0.87 -9.13 0.35
C ASP A 93 -0.51 -8.89 0.97
N GLY A 94 -0.65 -7.95 1.92
CA GLY A 94 -1.84 -7.84 2.76
C GLY A 94 -3.14 -7.65 2.00
N ASN A 95 -3.16 -6.74 1.01
CA ASN A 95 -4.33 -6.56 0.15
C ASN A 95 -4.58 -7.79 -0.72
N ALA A 96 -3.52 -8.41 -1.21
CA ALA A 96 -3.60 -9.60 -2.04
C ALA A 96 -4.10 -10.81 -1.25
N GLU A 97 -3.62 -11.02 -0.03
CA GLU A 97 -4.11 -12.05 0.89
C GLU A 97 -5.59 -11.86 1.19
N SER A 98 -6.02 -10.64 1.47
CA SER A 98 -7.44 -10.35 1.70
C SER A 98 -8.28 -10.60 0.44
N THR A 99 -7.74 -10.33 -0.75
CA THR A 99 -8.41 -10.66 -2.02
C THR A 99 -8.54 -12.18 -2.23
N GLY A 100 -7.52 -12.94 -1.87
CA GLY A 100 -7.56 -14.40 -1.93
C GLY A 100 -8.64 -15.00 -1.01
N VAL A 101 -8.76 -14.44 0.22
CA VAL A 101 -9.86 -14.80 1.15
C VAL A 101 -11.21 -14.42 0.55
N MET A 102 -11.34 -13.24 -0.04
CA MET A 102 -12.57 -12.76 -0.67
C MET A 102 -12.99 -13.63 -1.85
N ALA A 103 -12.06 -13.95 -2.76
CA ALA A 103 -12.34 -14.83 -3.90
C ALA A 103 -12.74 -16.26 -3.46
N THR A 104 -12.17 -16.75 -2.35
CA THR A 104 -12.56 -18.02 -1.74
C THR A 104 -14.00 -17.99 -1.22
N LYS A 105 -14.36 -16.94 -0.46
CA LYS A 105 -15.72 -16.74 0.05
C LYS A 105 -16.75 -16.58 -1.08
N ASP A 106 -16.36 -15.99 -2.19
CA ASP A 106 -17.20 -15.80 -3.38
C ASP A 106 -17.29 -17.09 -4.24
N ASN A 107 -16.74 -18.22 -3.79
CA ASN A 107 -16.77 -19.53 -4.47
C ASN A 107 -16.14 -19.53 -5.87
N ILE A 108 -15.21 -18.66 -6.16
CA ILE A 108 -14.49 -18.65 -7.44
C ILE A 108 -13.64 -19.92 -7.57
N LYS A 109 -13.69 -20.59 -8.73
CA LYS A 109 -12.99 -21.87 -8.98
C LYS A 109 -11.75 -21.72 -9.83
N THR A 110 -11.71 -20.73 -10.73
CA THR A 110 -10.58 -20.50 -11.62
C THR A 110 -10.23 -19.02 -11.67
N VAL A 111 -8.96 -18.70 -11.48
CA VAL A 111 -8.45 -17.33 -11.48
C VAL A 111 -7.20 -17.22 -12.34
N VAL A 112 -7.10 -16.17 -13.13
CA VAL A 112 -5.82 -15.68 -13.67
C VAL A 112 -5.31 -14.59 -12.73
N ALA A 113 -4.03 -14.63 -12.36
CA ALA A 113 -3.41 -13.62 -11.51
C ALA A 113 -2.43 -12.76 -12.33
N MET A 114 -2.59 -11.44 -12.30
CA MET A 114 -1.76 -10.50 -13.06
C MET A 114 -1.12 -9.46 -12.16
N ALA A 115 0.17 -9.19 -12.38
CA ALA A 115 0.88 -8.11 -11.67
C ALA A 115 2.10 -7.63 -12.47
N PRO A 116 2.63 -6.42 -12.23
CA PRO A 116 3.87 -5.98 -12.86
C PRO A 116 5.08 -6.72 -12.28
N ASN A 117 6.06 -7.01 -13.13
CA ASN A 117 7.24 -7.82 -12.79
C ASN A 117 8.28 -7.03 -11.97
N TYR A 118 7.98 -6.79 -10.70
CA TYR A 118 8.90 -6.25 -9.70
C TYR A 118 8.56 -6.79 -8.30
N GLN A 119 9.30 -6.40 -7.26
CA GLN A 119 9.14 -7.00 -5.93
C GLN A 119 7.68 -6.99 -5.45
N ALA A 120 6.99 -5.83 -5.49
CA ALA A 120 5.60 -5.79 -5.01
C ALA A 120 4.65 -6.62 -5.87
N GLY A 121 4.84 -6.69 -7.19
CA GLY A 121 4.01 -7.54 -8.05
C GLY A 121 4.13 -9.02 -7.69
N LYS A 122 5.36 -9.48 -7.46
CA LYS A 122 5.62 -10.86 -7.01
C LYS A 122 5.03 -11.15 -5.64
N ASP A 123 5.21 -10.22 -4.68
CA ASP A 123 4.62 -10.32 -3.35
C ASP A 123 3.08 -10.45 -3.44
N ASN A 124 2.46 -9.61 -4.26
CA ASN A 124 1.01 -9.60 -4.42
C ASN A 124 0.47 -10.91 -5.03
N VAL A 125 1.10 -11.44 -6.07
CA VAL A 125 0.70 -12.74 -6.65
C VAL A 125 0.89 -13.86 -5.63
N ALA A 126 2.02 -13.88 -4.91
CA ALA A 126 2.28 -14.88 -3.88
C ALA A 126 1.28 -14.79 -2.72
N GLY A 127 0.94 -13.57 -2.26
CA GLY A 127 -0.04 -13.34 -1.21
C GLY A 127 -1.44 -13.83 -1.60
N PHE A 128 -1.89 -13.49 -2.80
CA PHE A 128 -3.17 -13.98 -3.32
C PHE A 128 -3.23 -15.52 -3.34
N ILE A 129 -2.22 -16.17 -3.90
CA ILE A 129 -2.15 -17.63 -4.00
C ILE A 129 -2.13 -18.29 -2.61
N ARG A 130 -1.43 -17.68 -1.64
CA ARG A 130 -1.32 -18.19 -0.27
C ARG A 130 -2.69 -18.35 0.40
N THR A 131 -3.60 -17.43 0.18
CA THR A 131 -4.89 -17.38 0.87
C THR A 131 -6.08 -17.79 0.01
N TYR A 132 -5.93 -17.85 -1.31
CA TYR A 132 -6.96 -18.34 -2.20
C TYR A 132 -7.06 -19.87 -2.10
N LYS A 133 -8.16 -20.34 -1.52
CA LYS A 133 -8.47 -21.77 -1.30
C LYS A 133 -9.74 -22.22 -2.03
N GLY A 134 -10.35 -21.34 -2.85
CA GLY A 134 -11.61 -21.59 -3.55
C GLY A 134 -11.48 -22.52 -4.77
N GLY A 135 -10.27 -22.62 -5.34
CA GLY A 135 -10.02 -23.33 -6.59
C GLY A 135 -8.57 -23.25 -7.06
N LYS A 136 -8.36 -22.97 -8.36
CA LYS A 136 -7.04 -22.95 -8.98
C LYS A 136 -6.70 -21.56 -9.56
N VAL A 137 -5.46 -21.12 -9.38
CA VAL A 137 -4.84 -20.09 -10.23
C VAL A 137 -4.35 -20.82 -11.48
N VAL A 138 -5.03 -20.57 -12.60
CA VAL A 138 -4.77 -21.28 -13.86
C VAL A 138 -3.64 -20.67 -14.67
N GLU A 139 -3.31 -19.40 -14.38
CA GLU A 139 -2.21 -18.70 -15.02
C GLU A 139 -1.72 -17.55 -14.15
N GLN A 140 -0.42 -17.27 -14.20
CA GLN A 140 0.21 -16.09 -13.60
C GLN A 140 0.87 -15.27 -14.70
N ILE A 141 0.46 -14.00 -14.85
CA ILE A 141 0.98 -13.10 -15.86
C ILE A 141 1.74 -11.99 -15.15
N LEU A 142 3.06 -11.95 -15.35
CA LEU A 142 3.92 -10.86 -14.88
C LEU A 142 4.27 -9.94 -16.05
N PHE A 143 3.57 -8.83 -16.15
CA PHE A 143 3.77 -7.84 -17.22
C PHE A 143 4.89 -6.84 -16.86
N LYS A 144 5.38 -6.09 -17.86
CA LYS A 144 6.45 -5.11 -17.68
C LYS A 144 5.99 -3.94 -16.80
N VAL A 145 6.86 -3.44 -15.92
CA VAL A 145 6.62 -2.18 -15.21
C VAL A 145 6.50 -1.03 -16.21
N GLY A 146 5.45 -0.24 -16.08
CA GLY A 146 5.14 0.83 -17.03
C GLY A 146 4.39 0.37 -18.28
N GLU A 147 3.86 -0.88 -18.27
CA GLU A 147 3.07 -1.41 -19.39
C GLU A 147 1.83 -0.53 -19.66
N SER A 148 1.52 -0.34 -20.93
CA SER A 148 0.38 0.45 -21.39
C SER A 148 -0.48 -0.29 -22.43
N ASP A 149 0.00 -1.43 -22.95
CA ASP A 149 -0.74 -2.26 -23.90
C ASP A 149 -0.97 -3.68 -23.32
N PHE A 150 -2.21 -3.96 -22.95
CA PHE A 150 -2.63 -5.21 -22.35
C PHE A 150 -3.43 -6.12 -23.30
N GLN A 151 -3.45 -5.84 -24.61
CA GLN A 151 -4.28 -6.58 -25.57
C GLN A 151 -3.91 -8.08 -25.59
N ALA A 152 -2.61 -8.38 -25.60
CA ALA A 152 -2.13 -9.77 -25.60
C ALA A 152 -2.51 -10.49 -24.32
N ASP A 153 -2.37 -9.84 -23.15
CA ASP A 153 -2.73 -10.41 -21.85
C ASP A 153 -4.24 -10.64 -21.76
N ILE A 154 -5.04 -9.68 -22.19
CA ILE A 154 -6.50 -9.79 -22.24
C ILE A 154 -6.94 -10.90 -23.19
N ALA A 155 -6.32 -11.07 -24.36
CA ALA A 155 -6.57 -12.19 -25.27
C ALA A 155 -6.24 -13.53 -24.62
N LYS A 156 -5.15 -13.62 -23.86
CA LYS A 156 -4.79 -14.82 -23.09
C LYS A 156 -5.83 -15.15 -22.01
N VAL A 157 -6.31 -14.14 -21.26
CA VAL A 157 -7.40 -14.31 -20.30
C VAL A 157 -8.66 -14.83 -20.99
N ARG A 158 -9.02 -14.27 -22.14
CA ARG A 158 -10.17 -14.72 -22.94
C ARG A 158 -10.05 -16.21 -23.34
N ALA A 159 -8.87 -16.63 -23.78
CA ALA A 159 -8.64 -18.02 -24.18
C ALA A 159 -8.74 -18.98 -23.00
N LEU A 160 -8.30 -18.59 -21.81
CA LEU A 160 -8.31 -19.39 -20.59
C LEU A 160 -9.71 -19.49 -19.94
N LYS A 161 -10.61 -18.57 -20.24
CA LYS A 161 -11.99 -18.51 -19.70
C LYS A 161 -12.06 -18.69 -18.17
N PRO A 162 -11.28 -17.94 -17.37
CA PRO A 162 -11.37 -18.05 -15.92
C PRO A 162 -12.68 -17.45 -15.42
N GLN A 163 -13.12 -17.87 -14.21
CA GLN A 163 -14.25 -17.21 -13.55
C GLN A 163 -13.89 -15.80 -13.05
N ALA A 164 -12.62 -15.58 -12.69
CA ALA A 164 -12.16 -14.26 -12.26
C ALA A 164 -10.74 -13.96 -12.74
N LEU A 165 -10.47 -12.68 -12.84
CA LEU A 165 -9.13 -12.11 -12.96
C LEU A 165 -8.81 -11.36 -11.67
N TYR A 166 -7.66 -11.66 -11.06
CA TYR A 166 -7.02 -10.88 -10.03
C TYR A 166 -5.93 -10.02 -10.65
N ILE A 167 -5.94 -8.71 -10.39
CA ILE A 167 -4.92 -7.81 -10.92
C ILE A 167 -4.41 -6.82 -9.87
N PHE A 168 -3.10 -6.62 -9.87
CA PHE A 168 -2.41 -5.48 -9.27
C PHE A 168 -1.75 -4.67 -10.40
N ALA A 169 -2.26 -3.47 -10.66
CA ALA A 169 -1.75 -2.58 -11.70
C ALA A 169 -1.84 -1.11 -11.23
N PRO A 170 -0.89 -0.61 -10.41
CA PRO A 170 -0.99 0.73 -9.84
C PRO A 170 -0.76 1.84 -10.86
N GLY A 171 -1.40 2.99 -10.67
CA GLY A 171 -1.20 4.21 -11.44
C GLY A 171 -1.62 4.09 -12.91
N SER A 172 -0.78 4.58 -13.82
CA SER A 172 -1.06 4.60 -15.24
C SER A 172 -1.29 3.22 -15.88
N MET A 173 -0.62 2.19 -15.35
CA MET A 173 -0.85 0.79 -15.78
C MET A 173 -2.29 0.38 -15.53
N GLY A 174 -2.84 0.71 -14.35
CA GLY A 174 -4.24 0.43 -14.02
C GLY A 174 -5.23 1.18 -14.91
N VAL A 175 -4.96 2.44 -15.17
CA VAL A 175 -5.80 3.23 -16.11
C VAL A 175 -5.82 2.61 -17.49
N ALA A 176 -4.65 2.23 -18.04
CA ALA A 176 -4.54 1.61 -19.35
C ALA A 176 -5.24 0.24 -19.39
N PHE A 177 -4.98 -0.61 -18.38
CA PHE A 177 -5.61 -1.92 -18.26
C PHE A 177 -7.14 -1.80 -18.21
N MET A 178 -7.68 -1.01 -17.29
CA MET A 178 -9.12 -0.92 -17.06
C MET A 178 -9.90 -0.47 -18.31
N LYS A 179 -9.35 0.49 -19.08
CA LYS A 179 -9.95 0.93 -20.33
C LYS A 179 -9.97 -0.19 -21.39
N GLN A 180 -8.87 -0.91 -21.55
CA GLN A 180 -8.77 -2.02 -22.48
C GLN A 180 -9.62 -3.21 -22.04
N TRP A 181 -9.69 -3.49 -20.75
CA TRP A 181 -10.53 -4.52 -20.16
C TRP A 181 -12.02 -4.25 -20.43
N ALA A 182 -12.48 -3.04 -20.20
CA ALA A 182 -13.86 -2.66 -20.51
C ALA A 182 -14.18 -2.75 -22.00
N THR A 183 -13.28 -2.24 -22.88
CA THR A 183 -13.43 -2.31 -24.32
C THR A 183 -13.44 -3.73 -24.86
N SER A 184 -12.74 -4.66 -24.22
CA SER A 184 -12.70 -6.07 -24.61
C SER A 184 -14.04 -6.79 -24.40
N GLY A 185 -14.93 -6.25 -23.55
CA GLY A 185 -16.18 -6.87 -23.15
C GLY A 185 -16.07 -7.98 -22.10
N LEU A 186 -14.84 -8.41 -21.74
CA LEU A 186 -14.61 -9.46 -20.72
C LEU A 186 -15.09 -9.06 -19.33
N ASN A 187 -15.21 -7.77 -19.04
CA ASN A 187 -15.77 -7.26 -17.79
C ASN A 187 -17.23 -7.72 -17.53
N LYS A 188 -17.93 -8.22 -18.55
CA LYS A 188 -19.29 -8.79 -18.45
C LYS A 188 -19.29 -10.30 -18.18
N GLU A 189 -18.17 -10.97 -18.40
CA GLU A 189 -18.06 -12.43 -18.36
C GLU A 189 -17.15 -12.91 -17.21
N VAL A 190 -16.10 -12.15 -16.89
CA VAL A 190 -15.06 -12.49 -15.95
C VAL A 190 -15.09 -11.49 -14.80
N LYS A 191 -15.26 -11.97 -13.58
CA LYS A 191 -15.24 -11.12 -12.39
C LYS A 191 -13.85 -10.51 -12.18
N LEU A 192 -13.77 -9.21 -11.95
CA LEU A 192 -12.51 -8.51 -11.72
C LEU A 192 -12.32 -8.26 -10.22
N TYR A 193 -11.25 -8.81 -9.69
CA TYR A 193 -10.69 -8.43 -8.39
C TYR A 193 -9.44 -7.61 -8.62
N SER A 194 -9.37 -6.43 -8.02
CA SER A 194 -8.20 -5.58 -8.13
C SER A 194 -7.68 -5.13 -6.76
N ILE A 195 -6.46 -4.66 -6.76
CA ILE A 195 -5.86 -3.94 -5.62
C ILE A 195 -4.99 -2.81 -6.16
N TYR A 196 -5.04 -1.64 -5.53
CA TYR A 196 -4.30 -0.43 -5.94
C TYR A 196 -4.41 -0.07 -7.43
N THR A 197 -5.35 -0.68 -8.15
CA THR A 197 -5.62 -0.43 -9.56
C THR A 197 -6.61 0.71 -9.72
N ILE A 198 -7.61 0.75 -8.83
CA ILE A 198 -8.68 1.75 -8.82
C ILE A 198 -8.69 2.44 -7.45
N ASP A 199 -8.36 3.72 -7.42
CA ASP A 199 -8.36 4.53 -6.20
C ASP A 199 -8.80 5.98 -6.49
N GLY A 200 -8.73 6.86 -5.50
CA GLY A 200 -9.09 8.27 -5.65
C GLY A 200 -8.24 9.04 -6.68
N VAL A 201 -7.06 8.53 -7.06
CA VAL A 201 -6.18 9.12 -8.08
C VAL A 201 -6.51 8.58 -9.48
N THR A 202 -6.70 7.26 -9.60
CA THR A 202 -6.88 6.60 -10.90
C THR A 202 -8.32 6.59 -11.39
N LEU A 203 -9.29 6.52 -10.48
CA LEU A 203 -10.72 6.43 -10.82
C LEU A 203 -11.22 7.56 -11.75
N PRO A 204 -10.82 8.84 -11.56
CA PRO A 204 -11.23 9.91 -12.49
C PRO A 204 -10.79 9.66 -13.93
N ALA A 205 -9.62 9.06 -14.14
CA ALA A 205 -9.10 8.74 -15.48
C ALA A 205 -9.64 7.42 -16.05
N ILE A 206 -9.99 6.46 -15.17
CA ILE A 206 -10.62 5.18 -15.53
C ILE A 206 -12.08 5.41 -15.97
N GLY A 207 -12.80 6.27 -15.23
CA GLY A 207 -14.20 6.55 -15.50
C GLY A 207 -15.10 5.31 -15.35
N GLU A 208 -16.12 5.21 -16.19
CA GLU A 208 -17.11 4.13 -16.15
C GLU A 208 -16.51 2.72 -16.37
N ALA A 209 -15.33 2.63 -16.98
CA ALA A 209 -14.61 1.37 -17.15
C ALA A 209 -14.30 0.67 -15.80
N GLY A 210 -14.32 1.41 -14.69
CA GLY A 210 -14.14 0.84 -13.35
C GLY A 210 -15.38 0.20 -12.73
N ILE A 211 -16.57 0.52 -13.23
CA ILE A 211 -17.85 0.06 -12.64
C ILE A 211 -17.95 -1.47 -12.72
N GLY A 212 -18.29 -2.09 -11.59
CA GLY A 212 -18.37 -3.55 -11.43
C GLY A 212 -17.09 -4.21 -10.90
N ALA A 213 -15.96 -3.48 -10.85
CA ALA A 213 -14.75 -3.99 -10.23
C ALA A 213 -14.92 -4.08 -8.70
N THR A 214 -14.29 -5.10 -8.13
CA THR A 214 -14.21 -5.32 -6.67
C THR A 214 -12.75 -5.23 -6.25
N GLU A 215 -12.47 -4.48 -5.20
CA GLU A 215 -11.14 -4.34 -4.62
C GLU A 215 -11.08 -4.82 -3.17
N ALA A 216 -9.90 -5.21 -2.73
CA ALA A 216 -9.58 -5.29 -1.33
C ALA A 216 -8.67 -4.11 -0.95
N GLY A 217 -9.01 -3.40 0.11
CA GLY A 217 -8.25 -2.23 0.55
C GLY A 217 -8.12 -2.14 2.06
N HIS A 218 -7.02 -1.55 2.52
CA HIS A 218 -6.76 -1.31 3.94
C HIS A 218 -7.44 -0.02 4.46
N TRP A 219 -8.18 0.67 3.63
CA TRP A 219 -9.00 1.82 3.98
C TRP A 219 -10.34 1.75 3.28
N ASN A 220 -11.39 1.99 4.04
CA ASN A 220 -12.76 2.10 3.55
C ASN A 220 -13.22 3.56 3.73
N PRO A 221 -13.52 4.30 2.64
CA PRO A 221 -13.95 5.70 2.73
C PRO A 221 -15.27 5.87 3.50
N ASP A 222 -16.10 4.84 3.58
CA ASP A 222 -17.40 4.88 4.27
C ASP A 222 -17.30 4.48 5.76
N LEU A 223 -16.08 4.32 6.33
CA LEU A 223 -15.92 4.03 7.75
C LEU A 223 -16.51 5.12 8.63
N ASP A 224 -17.43 4.71 9.51
CA ASP A 224 -18.10 5.58 10.46
C ASP A 224 -17.23 5.83 11.70
N ASN A 225 -16.09 6.51 11.52
CA ASN A 225 -15.30 7.04 12.62
C ASN A 225 -14.99 8.53 12.42
N ALA A 226 -14.91 9.27 13.52
CA ALA A 226 -14.76 10.72 13.50
C ALA A 226 -13.49 11.18 12.77
N LYS A 227 -12.39 10.39 12.89
CA LYS A 227 -11.10 10.72 12.27
C LYS A 227 -11.16 10.55 10.75
N ASN A 228 -11.85 9.51 10.25
CA ASN A 228 -12.06 9.29 8.83
C ASN A 228 -12.92 10.40 8.21
N LYS A 229 -14.04 10.74 8.85
CA LYS A 229 -14.93 11.82 8.40
C LYS A 229 -14.19 13.16 8.33
N ARG A 230 -13.39 13.48 9.36
CA ARG A 230 -12.57 14.69 9.39
C ARG A 230 -11.52 14.67 8.30
N PHE A 231 -10.77 13.57 8.16
CA PHE A 231 -9.73 13.40 7.14
C PHE A 231 -10.27 13.65 5.74
N ILE A 232 -11.39 12.99 5.37
CA ILE A 232 -12.01 13.15 4.05
C ILE A 232 -12.47 14.59 3.83
N LYS A 233 -13.18 15.18 4.81
CA LYS A 233 -13.66 16.56 4.73
C LYS A 233 -12.51 17.56 4.51
N ASP A 234 -11.48 17.48 5.34
CA ASP A 234 -10.35 18.40 5.29
C ASP A 234 -9.53 18.22 4.00
N TYR A 235 -9.41 16.96 3.53
CA TYR A 235 -8.71 16.65 2.28
C TYR A 235 -9.45 17.21 1.06
N ILE A 236 -10.77 16.98 0.97
CA ILE A 236 -11.59 17.52 -0.12
C ILE A 236 -11.58 19.05 -0.12
N ALA A 237 -11.69 19.67 1.05
CA ALA A 237 -11.62 21.13 1.18
C ALA A 237 -10.29 21.71 0.69
N LYS A 238 -9.19 20.96 0.85
CA LYS A 238 -7.85 21.42 0.45
C LYS A 238 -7.51 21.11 -1.01
N PHE A 239 -7.92 19.95 -1.52
CA PHE A 239 -7.47 19.42 -2.81
C PHE A 239 -8.57 19.28 -3.86
N GLY A 240 -9.85 19.46 -3.50
CA GLY A 240 -10.99 19.44 -4.41
C GLY A 240 -11.44 18.06 -4.90
N HIS A 241 -10.86 16.97 -4.37
CA HIS A 241 -11.19 15.58 -4.75
C HIS A 241 -11.08 14.62 -3.57
N MET A 242 -11.63 13.41 -3.73
CA MET A 242 -11.52 12.34 -2.75
C MET A 242 -10.06 11.94 -2.51
N PRO A 243 -9.66 11.66 -1.26
CA PRO A 243 -8.36 11.08 -0.97
C PRO A 243 -8.21 9.66 -1.54
N SER A 244 -6.97 9.23 -1.68
CA SER A 244 -6.58 7.86 -2.07
C SER A 244 -6.01 7.09 -0.88
N TYR A 245 -5.66 5.82 -1.10
CA TYR A 245 -4.87 5.02 -0.16
C TYR A 245 -3.55 5.70 0.21
N PHE A 246 -2.87 6.31 -0.77
CA PHE A 246 -1.60 7.03 -0.56
C PHE A 246 -1.76 8.21 0.40
N ALA A 247 -2.88 8.92 0.31
CA ALA A 247 -3.16 10.05 1.18
C ALA A 247 -3.39 9.60 2.64
N VAL A 248 -4.23 8.57 2.86
CA VAL A 248 -4.58 8.13 4.21
C VAL A 248 -3.40 7.52 4.96
N GLN A 249 -2.58 6.72 4.29
CA GLN A 249 -1.41 6.09 4.93
C GLN A 249 -0.29 7.10 5.21
N SER A 250 -0.19 8.15 4.39
CA SER A 250 0.73 9.26 4.62
C SER A 250 0.23 10.23 5.69
N TYR A 251 -1.09 10.36 5.87
CA TYR A 251 -1.69 11.15 6.93
C TYR A 251 -1.33 10.65 8.33
N ASP A 252 -1.18 9.34 8.51
CA ASP A 252 -0.83 8.73 9.77
C ASP A 252 0.65 8.95 10.16
N ALA A 253 1.55 9.10 9.19
CA ALA A 253 2.99 9.14 9.45
C ALA A 253 3.46 10.29 10.36
N PRO A 254 3.07 11.56 10.17
CA PRO A 254 3.45 12.64 11.07
C PRO A 254 2.95 12.46 12.50
N GLU A 255 1.75 11.88 12.67
CA GLU A 255 1.19 11.61 13.99
C GLU A 255 1.96 10.49 14.72
N LEU A 256 2.36 9.45 14.00
CA LEU A 256 3.23 8.39 14.53
C LEU A 256 4.57 8.95 15.00
N ILE A 257 5.21 9.79 14.19
CA ILE A 257 6.46 10.45 14.56
C ILE A 257 6.24 11.36 15.77
N ALA A 258 5.19 12.18 15.78
CA ALA A 258 4.90 13.08 16.89
C ALA A 258 4.66 12.35 18.21
N LYS A 259 3.92 11.23 18.18
CA LYS A 259 3.69 10.36 19.33
C LYS A 259 5.01 9.77 19.84
N ALA A 260 5.85 9.27 18.94
CA ALA A 260 7.15 8.70 19.29
C ALA A 260 8.10 9.74 19.89
N MET A 261 8.20 10.94 19.29
CA MET A 261 9.03 12.03 19.78
C MET A 261 8.66 12.44 21.23
N LYS A 262 7.36 12.53 21.51
CA LYS A 262 6.88 12.77 22.89
C LYS A 262 7.30 11.65 23.83
N ALA A 263 7.16 10.40 23.39
CA ALA A 263 7.48 9.22 24.23
C ALA A 263 8.97 9.11 24.55
N VAL A 264 9.86 9.52 23.64
CA VAL A 264 11.32 9.52 23.88
C VAL A 264 11.85 10.85 24.43
N GLY A 265 10.96 11.79 24.83
CA GLY A 265 11.35 13.09 25.39
C GLY A 265 12.10 13.97 24.40
N GLY A 266 11.81 13.86 23.10
CA GLY A 266 12.46 14.63 22.03
C GLY A 266 13.88 14.18 21.69
N LYS A 267 14.36 13.05 22.21
CA LYS A 267 15.69 12.51 21.90
C LYS A 267 15.70 11.89 20.50
N THR A 268 16.61 12.33 19.65
CA THR A 268 16.74 11.92 18.25
C THR A 268 18.08 11.25 17.93
N ASP A 269 18.88 10.96 18.91
CA ASP A 269 20.16 10.27 18.84
C ASP A 269 20.03 8.74 18.77
N ASP A 270 18.87 8.19 19.17
CA ASP A 270 18.54 6.77 19.08
C ASP A 270 17.26 6.52 18.28
N MET A 271 17.40 6.30 16.96
CA MET A 271 16.29 6.02 16.06
C MET A 271 15.66 4.64 16.30
N ALA A 272 16.36 3.71 16.94
CA ALA A 272 15.75 2.42 17.31
C ALA A 272 14.74 2.61 18.48
N ALA A 273 15.05 3.48 19.43
CA ALA A 273 14.09 3.87 20.47
C ALA A 273 12.87 4.58 19.91
N VAL A 274 13.05 5.46 18.90
CA VAL A 274 11.96 6.13 18.17
C VAL A 274 11.08 5.11 17.44
N ALA A 275 11.67 4.19 16.69
CA ALA A 275 10.95 3.13 15.98
C ALA A 275 10.16 2.24 16.96
N LYS A 276 10.76 1.87 18.08
CA LYS A 276 10.09 1.12 19.16
C LYS A 276 8.91 1.89 19.75
N ALA A 277 9.06 3.20 19.94
CA ALA A 277 7.99 4.05 20.45
C ALA A 277 6.81 4.17 19.46
N ILE A 278 7.08 4.24 18.13
CA ILE A 278 6.05 4.19 17.09
C ILE A 278 5.24 2.90 17.19
N ARG A 279 5.92 1.76 17.35
CA ARG A 279 5.30 0.42 17.34
C ARG A 279 4.55 0.09 18.64
N LYS A 280 4.78 0.83 19.71
CA LYS A 280 4.16 0.55 21.00
C LYS A 280 2.68 0.92 21.03
N GLY A 281 1.84 -0.09 21.33
CA GLY A 281 0.40 0.09 21.52
C GLY A 281 -0.38 0.19 20.19
N THR A 282 -1.47 0.91 20.24
CA THR A 282 -2.38 1.12 19.10
C THR A 282 -2.42 2.60 18.72
N MET A 283 -2.86 2.87 17.50
CA MET A 283 -3.17 4.21 17.04
C MET A 283 -4.51 4.22 16.32
N ASP A 284 -5.36 5.18 16.65
CA ASP A 284 -6.55 5.45 15.86
C ASP A 284 -6.18 6.17 14.56
N SER A 285 -6.64 5.61 13.46
CA SER A 285 -6.39 6.09 12.11
C SER A 285 -7.72 6.32 11.40
N PRO A 286 -7.77 7.10 10.31
CA PRO A 286 -8.93 7.09 9.41
C PRO A 286 -9.30 5.67 8.93
N ARG A 287 -8.33 4.74 8.93
CA ARG A 287 -8.49 3.32 8.54
C ARG A 287 -9.10 2.44 9.64
N GLY A 288 -9.32 2.98 10.83
CA GLY A 288 -9.63 2.26 12.07
C GLY A 288 -8.42 2.15 12.99
N THR A 289 -8.51 1.34 14.02
CA THR A 289 -7.40 1.13 14.96
C THR A 289 -6.35 0.24 14.33
N ILE A 290 -5.11 0.73 14.28
CA ILE A 290 -3.94 0.01 13.79
C ILE A 290 -2.98 -0.32 14.92
N LYS A 291 -2.20 -1.38 14.75
CA LYS A 291 -1.11 -1.79 15.64
C LYS A 291 0.05 -2.35 14.81
N TYR A 292 1.15 -2.67 15.48
CA TYR A 292 2.35 -3.16 14.80
C TYR A 292 2.66 -4.60 15.20
N ASN A 293 3.23 -5.34 14.26
CA ASN A 293 3.89 -6.62 14.52
C ASN A 293 5.34 -6.39 14.93
N VAL A 294 5.98 -7.41 15.48
CA VAL A 294 7.36 -7.38 16.00
C VAL A 294 8.43 -7.00 14.95
N ASN A 295 8.11 -7.12 13.69
CA ASN A 295 8.98 -6.76 12.55
C ASN A 295 8.70 -5.35 11.98
N GLY A 296 7.86 -4.55 12.64
CA GLY A 296 7.52 -3.19 12.21
C GLY A 296 6.48 -3.09 11.10
N MET A 297 5.87 -4.19 10.72
CA MET A 297 4.75 -4.18 9.78
C MET A 297 3.45 -3.84 10.50
N VAL A 298 2.64 -2.99 9.87
CA VAL A 298 1.33 -2.60 10.40
C VAL A 298 0.35 -3.78 10.34
N GLN A 299 -0.44 -3.94 11.40
CA GLN A 299 -1.59 -4.84 11.47
C GLN A 299 -2.86 -3.99 11.44
N GLN A 300 -3.75 -4.27 10.51
CA GLN A 300 -4.93 -3.46 10.23
C GLN A 300 -6.05 -4.29 9.60
N PRO A 301 -7.29 -3.80 9.63
CA PRO A 301 -8.38 -4.43 8.90
C PRO A 301 -8.25 -4.21 7.40
N TYR A 302 -8.78 -5.16 6.63
CA TYR A 302 -8.96 -5.08 5.19
C TYR A 302 -10.44 -5.20 4.83
N TRP A 303 -10.85 -4.42 3.85
CA TRP A 303 -12.23 -4.20 3.48
C TRP A 303 -12.49 -4.57 2.03
N ARG A 304 -13.67 -5.09 1.74
CA ARG A 304 -14.20 -5.17 0.38
C ARG A 304 -14.64 -3.78 -0.06
N LEU A 305 -14.24 -3.40 -1.23
CA LEU A 305 -14.62 -2.15 -1.87
C LEU A 305 -15.20 -2.46 -3.24
N ASN A 306 -16.27 -1.78 -3.62
CA ASN A 306 -16.90 -1.96 -4.92
C ASN A 306 -16.92 -0.64 -5.68
N VAL A 307 -16.64 -0.66 -6.96
CA VAL A 307 -16.81 0.50 -7.83
C VAL A 307 -18.21 0.46 -8.39
N VAL A 308 -19.01 1.44 -8.01
CA VAL A 308 -20.43 1.53 -8.39
C VAL A 308 -20.76 2.87 -9.02
N LYS A 309 -21.91 2.97 -9.68
CA LYS A 309 -22.43 4.24 -10.17
C LYS A 309 -22.96 5.06 -9.01
N GLY A 310 -22.42 6.25 -8.83
CA GLY A 310 -22.84 7.19 -7.79
C GLY A 310 -24.13 7.94 -8.14
N PRO A 311 -24.67 8.75 -7.20
CA PRO A 311 -25.91 9.50 -7.40
C PRO A 311 -25.84 10.50 -8.56
N ASP A 312 -24.66 11.05 -8.85
CA ASP A 312 -24.41 11.97 -9.96
C ASP A 312 -24.12 11.25 -11.29
N GLY A 313 -24.25 9.91 -11.31
CA GLY A 313 -23.98 9.07 -12.46
C GLY A 313 -22.52 8.71 -12.66
N LYS A 314 -21.59 9.29 -11.88
CA LYS A 314 -20.16 9.00 -11.97
C LYS A 314 -19.76 7.78 -11.14
N PRO A 315 -18.66 7.10 -11.49
CA PRO A 315 -18.17 5.99 -10.69
C PRO A 315 -17.63 6.47 -9.33
N VAL A 316 -17.97 5.71 -8.29
CA VAL A 316 -17.50 5.94 -6.92
C VAL A 316 -17.06 4.63 -6.28
N ILE A 317 -16.08 4.70 -5.39
CA ILE A 317 -15.67 3.56 -4.56
C ILE A 317 -16.55 3.54 -3.32
N LYS A 318 -17.21 2.41 -3.07
CA LYS A 318 -18.06 2.17 -1.91
C LYS A 318 -17.50 1.03 -1.07
N GLY A 319 -17.42 1.30 0.23
CA GLY A 319 -17.08 0.29 1.21
C GLY A 319 -18.19 -0.73 1.40
N ALA A 320 -17.78 -1.96 1.66
CA ALA A 320 -18.66 -3.07 2.02
C ALA A 320 -18.14 -3.75 3.30
N ASP A 321 -18.19 -5.08 3.37
CA ASP A 321 -17.84 -5.86 4.54
C ASP A 321 -16.32 -5.85 4.85
N LYS A 322 -15.99 -6.03 6.12
CA LYS A 322 -14.63 -6.34 6.55
C LYS A 322 -14.29 -7.77 6.11
N ILE A 323 -13.19 -7.90 5.38
CA ILE A 323 -12.71 -9.20 4.88
C ILE A 323 -11.98 -9.94 6.00
N MET A 324 -10.99 -9.28 6.61
CA MET A 324 -10.14 -9.84 7.67
C MET A 324 -9.37 -8.76 8.42
N ASP A 325 -8.84 -9.11 9.59
CA ASP A 325 -7.72 -8.40 10.22
C ASP A 325 -6.43 -9.07 9.77
N HIS A 326 -5.51 -8.30 9.22
CA HIS A 326 -4.28 -8.85 8.65
C HIS A 326 -3.13 -8.84 9.64
N LYS A 327 -2.40 -9.94 9.64
CA LYS A 327 -1.08 -10.08 10.26
C LYS A 327 -0.17 -10.71 9.22
N ASP A 328 0.98 -10.09 8.95
CA ASP A 328 1.87 -10.56 7.89
C ASP A 328 2.34 -12.01 8.11
N ALA A 329 2.59 -12.72 7.00
CA ALA A 329 2.99 -14.12 6.99
C ALA A 329 4.50 -14.35 7.17
N TYR A 330 5.30 -13.29 7.28
CA TYR A 330 6.76 -13.37 7.24
C TYR A 330 7.43 -13.07 8.57
N TRP A 331 6.70 -12.63 9.58
CA TRP A 331 7.27 -12.20 10.86
C TRP A 331 8.12 -13.28 11.56
N GLU A 332 7.81 -14.56 11.34
CA GLU A 332 8.58 -15.68 11.89
C GLU A 332 9.96 -15.81 11.27
N LYS A 333 10.14 -15.35 10.05
CA LYS A 333 11.41 -15.31 9.35
C LYS A 333 12.30 -14.12 9.75
N CYS A 334 11.73 -13.13 10.45
CA CYS A 334 12.51 -12.04 11.01
C CYS A 334 13.45 -12.61 12.09
N PRO A 335 14.77 -12.37 12.03
CA PRO A 335 15.70 -12.83 13.06
C PRO A 335 15.29 -12.36 14.46
N ALA A 336 15.39 -13.22 15.47
CA ALA A 336 14.89 -12.94 16.81
C ALA A 336 15.47 -11.66 17.44
N ASN A 337 16.75 -11.38 17.18
CA ASN A 337 17.45 -10.17 17.63
C ASN A 337 17.03 -8.88 16.89
N MET A 338 16.25 -8.99 15.83
CA MET A 338 15.71 -7.86 15.05
C MET A 338 14.25 -7.55 15.38
N ARG A 339 13.60 -8.38 16.18
CA ARG A 339 12.20 -8.20 16.61
C ARG A 339 12.12 -7.23 17.78
N ILE A 340 11.24 -6.23 17.73
CA ILE A 340 10.99 -5.26 18.81
C ILE A 340 9.51 -4.99 19.03
#